data_573053e3eecbc31993b24b72211ad85a
#
_entry.id   573053e3eecbc31993b24b72211ad85a
#
_cell.length_a   1.000
_cell.length_b   1.000
_cell.length_c   1.000
_cell.angle_alpha   90.00
_cell.angle_beta   90.00
_cell.angle_gamma   90.00
#
_symmetry.space_group_name_H-M   'P 1'
#
loop_
_entity.id
_entity.type
_entity.pdbx_description
1 polymer ?
#
loop_
_entity_poly.entity_id
_entity_poly.type
_entity_poly.pdbx_seq_one_letter_code
_entity_poly.pdbx_strand_id
1 'polypeptide(L)'
;MADTTHLNGLESCFQRGNLTLKVPMSLFQNNRKRLVARINSNTKVPTTGTFIILEGGVEIPFNDTDICWPFRQESFFQWCFAVEEPGCYGALDLATGTSILFMPRLPPEYAIWEGKLHSLDDFKKRYAVDETYYTDEIAKVLKSKQANLLLTLNGQNSDSGLQAKEATFDGINQFKVDNKTLYPEICE
;
A
#
# COMPACT_ATOMS: atom_id res chain seq x y z
N MET A 1 -16.81 -4.06 9.94
CA MET A 1 -16.37 -4.69 8.66
C MET A 1 -17.30 -4.21 7.56
N ALA A 2 -16.77 -3.57 6.52
CA ALA A 2 -17.55 -3.19 5.35
C ALA A 2 -17.75 -4.45 4.50
N ASP A 3 -19.01 -4.77 4.18
CA ASP A 3 -19.36 -5.91 3.33
C ASP A 3 -18.96 -5.61 1.89
N THR A 4 -17.82 -6.15 1.45
CA THR A 4 -17.39 -6.08 0.06
C THR A 4 -18.08 -7.18 -0.73
N THR A 5 -19.37 -6.99 -1.05
CA THR A 5 -20.10 -7.90 -1.93
C THR A 5 -19.50 -7.88 -3.33
N HIS A 6 -18.82 -8.97 -3.69
CA HIS A 6 -18.40 -9.24 -5.06
C HIS A 6 -19.63 -9.50 -5.93
N LEU A 7 -20.08 -8.48 -6.63
CA LEU A 7 -21.06 -8.64 -7.69
C LEU A 7 -20.34 -8.89 -9.01
N ASN A 8 -20.68 -9.99 -9.67
CA ASN A 8 -20.17 -10.38 -10.98
C ASN A 8 -20.16 -9.21 -11.97
N GLY A 9 -18.95 -8.77 -12.39
CA GLY A 9 -18.76 -7.74 -13.39
C GLY A 9 -18.83 -6.28 -12.92
N LEU A 10 -19.06 -6.01 -11.63
CA LEU A 10 -19.03 -4.68 -11.05
C LEU A 10 -17.65 -4.39 -10.43
N GLU A 11 -17.20 -3.15 -10.59
CA GLU A 11 -15.99 -2.65 -9.97
C GLU A 11 -16.05 -2.77 -8.44
N SER A 12 -14.96 -3.22 -7.81
CA SER A 12 -14.83 -3.23 -6.34
C SER A 12 -14.97 -1.83 -5.77
N CYS A 13 -15.68 -1.68 -4.66
CA CYS A 13 -15.95 -0.39 -4.04
C CYS A 13 -16.13 -0.49 -2.54
N PHE A 14 -15.89 0.61 -1.83
CA PHE A 14 -16.31 0.78 -0.44
C PHE A 14 -17.72 1.34 -0.39
N GLN A 15 -18.59 0.71 0.39
CA GLN A 15 -19.94 1.19 0.65
C GLN A 15 -20.47 0.58 1.97
N ARG A 16 -21.06 1.40 2.81
CA ARG A 16 -21.66 0.96 4.10
C ARG A 16 -23.18 0.77 4.05
N GLY A 17 -23.70 0.39 2.88
CA GLY A 17 -25.13 0.20 2.66
C GLY A 17 -25.65 1.07 1.53
N ASN A 18 -26.84 0.73 1.01
CA ASN A 18 -27.38 1.27 -0.23
C ASN A 18 -27.61 2.79 -0.26
N LEU A 19 -27.67 3.43 0.91
CA LEU A 19 -27.87 4.88 1.04
C LEU A 19 -26.58 5.66 1.34
N THR A 20 -25.42 4.98 1.37
CA THR A 20 -24.12 5.62 1.62
C THR A 20 -23.36 5.84 0.34
N LEU A 21 -22.38 6.76 0.39
CA LEU A 21 -21.49 7.02 -0.73
C LEU A 21 -20.78 5.74 -1.17
N LYS A 22 -20.80 5.48 -2.46
CA LYS A 22 -20.05 4.40 -3.10
C LYS A 22 -18.72 4.95 -3.61
N VAL A 23 -17.61 4.44 -3.06
CA VAL A 23 -16.25 4.84 -3.46
C VAL A 23 -15.63 3.72 -4.28
N PRO A 24 -15.48 3.90 -5.61
CA PRO A 24 -14.95 2.86 -6.49
C PRO A 24 -13.42 2.73 -6.34
N MET A 25 -12.88 1.53 -6.55
CA MET A 25 -11.43 1.28 -6.53
C MET A 25 -10.66 1.98 -7.64
N SER A 26 -11.32 2.35 -8.73
CA SER A 26 -10.73 3.19 -9.79
C SER A 26 -10.24 4.55 -9.29
N LEU A 27 -10.81 5.09 -8.22
CA LEU A 27 -10.29 6.30 -7.56
C LEU A 27 -8.82 6.11 -7.16
N PHE A 28 -8.53 5.02 -6.46
CA PHE A 28 -7.19 4.73 -5.96
C PHE A 28 -6.23 4.29 -7.07
N GLN A 29 -6.72 3.58 -8.09
CA GLN A 29 -5.95 3.32 -9.30
C GLN A 29 -5.52 4.62 -9.99
N ASN A 30 -6.44 5.60 -10.10
CA ASN A 30 -6.13 6.89 -10.70
C ASN A 30 -5.13 7.69 -9.85
N ASN A 31 -5.22 7.60 -8.53
CA ASN A 31 -4.24 8.21 -7.62
C ASN A 31 -2.83 7.63 -7.87
N ARG A 32 -2.69 6.31 -7.97
CA ARG A 32 -1.41 5.66 -8.31
C ARG A 32 -0.87 6.12 -9.66
N LYS A 33 -1.71 6.13 -10.70
CA LYS A 33 -1.32 6.61 -12.05
C LYS A 33 -0.87 8.06 -12.04
N ARG A 34 -1.60 8.93 -11.33
CA ARG A 34 -1.25 10.35 -11.20
C ARG A 34 0.09 10.54 -10.49
N LEU A 35 0.34 9.80 -9.39
CA LEU A 35 1.59 9.88 -8.67
C LEU A 35 2.79 9.47 -9.55
N VAL A 36 2.68 8.33 -10.25
CA VAL A 36 3.73 7.86 -11.17
C VAL A 36 3.97 8.90 -12.28
N ALA A 37 2.91 9.39 -12.92
CA ALA A 37 3.03 10.39 -13.98
C ALA A 37 3.68 11.69 -13.47
N ARG A 38 3.35 12.12 -12.26
CA ARG A 38 3.88 13.32 -11.63
C ARG A 38 5.38 13.19 -11.35
N ILE A 39 5.82 12.12 -10.70
CA ILE A 39 7.24 11.88 -10.44
C ILE A 39 8.02 11.81 -11.74
N ASN A 40 7.50 11.12 -12.75
CA ASN A 40 8.13 11.01 -14.06
C ASN A 40 8.26 12.36 -14.78
N SER A 41 7.36 13.31 -14.51
CA SER A 41 7.37 14.63 -15.14
C SER A 41 8.20 15.66 -14.38
N ASN A 42 8.16 15.62 -13.05
CA ASN A 42 8.70 16.70 -12.19
C ASN A 42 10.11 16.40 -11.66
N THR A 43 10.55 15.14 -11.70
CA THR A 43 11.83 14.76 -11.11
C THR A 43 12.82 14.29 -12.16
N LYS A 44 14.09 14.27 -11.78
CA LYS A 44 15.18 13.74 -12.62
C LYS A 44 15.54 12.29 -12.25
N VAL A 45 14.68 11.63 -11.51
CA VAL A 45 14.89 10.23 -11.11
C VAL A 45 14.76 9.32 -12.34
N PRO A 46 15.69 8.38 -12.55
CA PRO A 46 15.54 7.42 -13.64
C PRO A 46 14.28 6.57 -13.43
N THR A 47 13.48 6.37 -14.47
CA THR A 47 12.26 5.59 -14.38
C THR A 47 12.52 4.09 -14.29
N THR A 48 13.49 3.61 -15.11
CA THR A 48 13.84 2.18 -15.17
C THR A 48 14.51 1.71 -13.88
N GLY A 49 13.95 0.69 -13.26
CA GLY A 49 14.44 0.10 -12.01
C GLY A 49 14.18 0.95 -10.78
N THR A 50 13.32 1.97 -10.88
CA THR A 50 12.92 2.79 -9.73
C THR A 50 11.50 2.43 -9.30
N PHE A 51 11.34 2.19 -8.00
CA PHE A 51 10.06 1.85 -7.39
C PHE A 51 9.75 2.82 -6.25
N ILE A 52 8.50 3.26 -6.17
CA ILE A 52 7.94 3.85 -4.96
C ILE A 52 7.63 2.72 -4.00
N ILE A 53 8.00 2.84 -2.73
CA ILE A 53 7.64 1.91 -1.67
C ILE A 53 6.93 2.67 -0.56
N LEU A 54 5.72 2.20 -0.22
CA LEU A 54 4.92 2.68 0.90
C LEU A 54 4.70 1.55 1.90
N GLU A 55 4.83 1.85 3.18
CA GLU A 55 4.49 0.95 4.28
C GLU A 55 3.15 1.36 4.88
N GLY A 56 2.25 0.42 5.01
CA GLY A 56 0.96 0.63 5.65
C GLY A 56 1.04 0.71 7.17
N GLY A 57 -0.08 1.02 7.78
CA GLY A 57 -0.24 1.03 9.24
C GLY A 57 -0.14 -0.36 9.85
N VAL A 58 0.13 -0.38 11.15
CA VAL A 58 0.10 -1.59 11.98
C VAL A 58 -0.93 -1.42 13.09
N GLU A 59 -1.42 -2.51 13.63
CA GLU A 59 -2.25 -2.47 14.83
C GLU A 59 -1.45 -1.97 16.02
N ILE A 60 -2.09 -1.13 16.84
CA ILE A 60 -1.49 -0.54 18.04
C ILE A 60 -2.22 -1.12 19.25
N PRO A 61 -1.55 -1.87 20.13
CA PRO A 61 -2.16 -2.38 21.34
C PRO A 61 -2.72 -1.26 22.23
N PHE A 62 -3.87 -1.51 22.84
CA PHE A 62 -4.45 -0.61 23.83
C PHE A 62 -3.76 -0.83 25.18
N ASN A 63 -2.71 -0.05 25.45
CA ASN A 63 -1.86 -0.15 26.63
C ASN A 63 -1.27 -1.58 26.78
N ASP A 64 -1.51 -2.21 27.94
CA ASP A 64 -1.03 -3.56 28.32
C ASP A 64 -2.11 -4.65 28.14
N THR A 65 -3.13 -4.37 27.33
CA THR A 65 -4.24 -5.29 27.06
C THR A 65 -3.98 -6.13 25.81
N ASP A 66 -4.78 -7.18 25.62
CA ASP A 66 -4.79 -8.05 24.44
C ASP A 66 -5.66 -7.51 23.29
N ILE A 67 -6.23 -6.31 23.45
CA ILE A 67 -7.00 -5.63 22.40
C ILE A 67 -6.19 -4.48 21.79
N CYS A 68 -6.54 -4.13 20.54
CA CYS A 68 -5.92 -3.00 19.82
C CYS A 68 -6.88 -1.82 19.73
N TRP A 69 -6.32 -0.62 19.55
CA TRP A 69 -7.08 0.53 19.09
C TRP A 69 -7.74 0.25 17.75
N PRO A 70 -8.90 0.88 17.45
CA PRO A 70 -9.47 0.78 16.10
C PRO A 70 -8.41 1.09 15.04
N PHE A 71 -8.18 0.13 14.14
CA PHE A 71 -7.16 0.27 13.12
C PHE A 71 -7.44 1.47 12.21
N ARG A 72 -6.40 2.25 11.97
CA ARG A 72 -6.38 3.30 10.95
C ARG A 72 -5.15 3.14 10.09
N GLN A 73 -5.39 3.10 8.79
CA GLN A 73 -4.33 2.98 7.80
C GLN A 73 -3.46 4.23 7.77
N GLU A 74 -2.18 4.08 7.39
CA GLU A 74 -1.28 5.19 7.10
C GLU A 74 -1.85 6.02 5.94
N SER A 75 -1.80 7.34 6.04
CA SER A 75 -2.57 8.26 5.18
C SER A 75 -2.18 8.17 3.70
N PHE A 76 -0.89 8.15 3.37
CA PHE A 76 -0.41 8.08 2.00
C PHE A 76 -0.64 6.69 1.40
N PHE A 77 -0.47 5.65 2.20
CA PHE A 77 -0.78 4.29 1.81
C PHE A 77 -2.29 4.14 1.54
N GLN A 78 -3.14 4.69 2.42
CA GLN A 78 -4.59 4.73 2.22
C GLN A 78 -4.97 5.44 0.92
N TRP A 79 -4.35 6.58 0.64
CA TRP A 79 -4.61 7.35 -0.58
C TRP A 79 -4.23 6.61 -1.85
N CYS A 80 -3.14 5.83 -1.81
CA CYS A 80 -2.67 5.02 -2.95
C CYS A 80 -3.42 3.71 -3.13
N PHE A 81 -3.66 2.96 -2.06
CA PHE A 81 -4.07 1.55 -2.14
C PHE A 81 -5.42 1.25 -1.50
N ALA A 82 -5.87 2.09 -0.56
CA ALA A 82 -7.13 1.91 0.19
C ALA A 82 -7.25 0.56 0.92
N VAL A 83 -6.12 -0.03 1.32
CA VAL A 83 -6.08 -1.34 1.97
C VAL A 83 -6.54 -1.21 3.43
N GLU A 84 -7.48 -2.04 3.85
CA GLU A 84 -8.03 -2.02 5.20
C GLU A 84 -7.28 -2.94 6.18
N GLU A 85 -6.41 -3.82 5.66
CA GLU A 85 -5.63 -4.75 6.48
C GLU A 85 -4.33 -4.08 6.98
N PRO A 86 -3.92 -4.36 8.23
CA PRO A 86 -2.66 -3.89 8.80
C PRO A 86 -1.44 -4.64 8.24
N GLY A 87 -0.25 -4.05 8.38
CA GLY A 87 1.02 -4.70 8.08
C GLY A 87 1.30 -4.93 6.59
N CYS A 88 0.61 -4.20 5.71
CA CYS A 88 0.77 -4.31 4.27
C CYS A 88 1.84 -3.35 3.73
N TYR A 89 2.35 -3.65 2.53
CA TYR A 89 3.23 -2.75 1.77
C TYR A 89 2.70 -2.59 0.35
N GLY A 90 3.00 -1.45 -0.25
CA GLY A 90 2.65 -1.17 -1.64
C GLY A 90 3.88 -0.71 -2.43
N ALA A 91 4.00 -1.18 -3.67
CA ALA A 91 5.02 -0.71 -4.57
C ALA A 91 4.43 -0.23 -5.89
N LEU A 92 5.04 0.80 -6.50
CA LEU A 92 4.70 1.27 -7.83
C LEU A 92 5.97 1.31 -8.68
N ASP A 93 5.97 0.63 -9.78
CA ASP A 93 7.05 0.67 -10.77
C ASP A 93 6.93 1.96 -11.61
N LEU A 94 7.93 2.83 -11.58
CA LEU A 94 7.90 4.09 -12.34
C LEU A 94 7.97 3.90 -13.84
N ALA A 95 8.58 2.82 -14.32
CA ALA A 95 8.73 2.57 -15.75
C ALA A 95 7.42 2.07 -16.39
N THR A 96 6.70 1.20 -15.71
CA THR A 96 5.51 0.53 -16.25
C THR A 96 4.19 1.05 -15.67
N GLY A 97 4.25 1.71 -14.52
CA GLY A 97 3.07 2.06 -13.73
C GLY A 97 2.44 0.87 -12.99
N THR A 98 3.09 -0.29 -13.00
CA THR A 98 2.59 -1.50 -12.34
C THR A 98 2.48 -1.29 -10.84
N SER A 99 1.33 -1.60 -10.29
CA SER A 99 1.04 -1.55 -8.84
C SER A 99 1.14 -2.92 -8.22
N ILE A 100 1.90 -3.02 -7.13
CA ILE A 100 2.13 -4.26 -6.40
C ILE A 100 1.69 -4.07 -4.96
N LEU A 101 0.92 -5.02 -4.45
CA LEU A 101 0.50 -5.05 -3.05
C LEU A 101 1.13 -6.27 -2.35
N PHE A 102 1.72 -6.04 -1.19
CA PHE A 102 2.28 -7.09 -0.35
C PHE A 102 1.43 -7.24 0.90
N MET A 103 0.94 -8.46 1.13
CA MET A 103 0.06 -8.81 2.24
C MET A 103 0.82 -9.63 3.29
N PRO A 104 0.56 -9.46 4.58
CA PRO A 104 1.14 -10.34 5.58
C PRO A 104 0.71 -11.80 5.35
N ARG A 105 1.65 -12.73 5.54
CA ARG A 105 1.35 -14.16 5.49
C ARG A 105 0.78 -14.59 6.84
N LEU A 106 -0.53 -14.72 6.91
CA LEU A 106 -1.19 -15.16 8.14
C LEU A 106 -1.11 -16.68 8.28
N PRO A 107 -0.76 -17.20 9.48
CA PRO A 107 -0.83 -18.62 9.76
C PRO A 107 -2.28 -19.15 9.62
N PRO A 108 -2.48 -20.43 9.26
CA PRO A 108 -3.82 -21.01 9.10
C PRO A 108 -4.72 -20.89 10.35
N GLU A 109 -4.11 -20.84 11.52
CA GLU A 109 -4.79 -20.70 12.81
C GLU A 109 -5.56 -19.37 12.94
N TYR A 110 -5.15 -18.34 12.21
CA TYR A 110 -5.87 -17.06 12.16
C TYR A 110 -7.27 -17.19 11.58
N ALA A 111 -7.56 -18.25 10.80
CA ALA A 111 -8.90 -18.53 10.30
C ALA A 111 -9.93 -18.75 11.43
N ILE A 112 -9.51 -19.11 12.63
CA ILE A 112 -10.37 -19.26 13.81
C ILE A 112 -10.96 -17.90 14.22
N TRP A 113 -10.20 -16.82 14.07
CA TRP A 113 -10.55 -15.46 14.50
C TRP A 113 -11.11 -14.63 13.34
N GLU A 114 -10.46 -14.72 12.17
CA GLU A 114 -10.78 -13.92 10.99
C GLU A 114 -11.81 -14.57 10.05
N GLY A 115 -12.15 -15.84 10.29
CA GLY A 115 -12.97 -16.63 9.37
C GLY A 115 -12.15 -17.07 8.14
N LYS A 116 -12.75 -16.98 6.95
CA LYS A 116 -12.07 -17.37 5.72
C LYS A 116 -10.91 -16.42 5.41
N LEU A 117 -9.68 -16.94 5.42
CA LEU A 117 -8.52 -16.19 4.94
C LEU A 117 -8.63 -15.95 3.43
N HIS A 118 -8.48 -14.69 3.04
CA HIS A 118 -8.50 -14.29 1.64
C HIS A 118 -7.19 -14.68 0.94
N SER A 119 -7.30 -15.11 -0.31
CA SER A 119 -6.14 -15.40 -1.16
C SER A 119 -5.51 -14.10 -1.71
N LEU A 120 -4.28 -14.19 -2.21
CA LEU A 120 -3.64 -13.07 -2.91
C LEU A 120 -4.48 -12.61 -4.12
N ASP A 121 -5.14 -13.52 -4.83
CA ASP A 121 -6.03 -13.18 -5.95
C ASP A 121 -7.29 -12.43 -5.49
N ASP A 122 -7.83 -12.75 -4.31
CA ASP A 122 -8.95 -12.01 -3.73
C ASP A 122 -8.54 -10.57 -3.42
N PHE A 123 -7.36 -10.36 -2.83
CA PHE A 123 -6.81 -9.03 -2.55
C PHE A 123 -6.51 -8.26 -3.84
N LYS A 124 -5.93 -8.92 -4.85
CA LYS A 124 -5.69 -8.32 -6.16
C LYS A 124 -6.96 -7.72 -6.76
N LYS A 125 -8.05 -8.47 -6.73
CA LYS A 125 -9.35 -8.03 -7.24
C LYS A 125 -9.97 -6.95 -6.36
N ARG A 126 -9.91 -7.11 -5.01
CA ARG A 126 -10.48 -6.17 -4.05
C ARG A 126 -9.88 -4.80 -4.18
N TYR A 127 -8.55 -4.69 -4.24
CA TYR A 127 -7.82 -3.42 -4.25
C TYR A 127 -7.42 -2.95 -5.65
N ALA A 128 -7.85 -3.67 -6.67
CA ALA A 128 -7.60 -3.34 -8.08
C ALA A 128 -6.13 -3.00 -8.33
N VAL A 129 -5.22 -3.87 -7.87
CA VAL A 129 -3.78 -3.82 -8.10
C VAL A 129 -3.38 -4.81 -9.19
N ASP A 130 -2.22 -4.60 -9.81
CA ASP A 130 -1.76 -5.43 -10.91
C ASP A 130 -1.14 -6.76 -10.43
N GLU A 131 -0.49 -6.73 -9.28
CA GLU A 131 0.17 -7.90 -8.70
C GLU A 131 0.03 -7.92 -7.18
N THR A 132 0.05 -9.14 -6.61
CA THR A 132 0.00 -9.36 -5.16
C THR A 132 1.01 -10.42 -4.75
N TYR A 133 1.70 -10.18 -3.64
CA TYR A 133 2.69 -11.09 -3.04
C TYR A 133 2.58 -11.04 -1.51
N TYR A 134 3.39 -11.84 -0.83
CA TYR A 134 3.50 -11.74 0.62
C TYR A 134 4.62 -10.79 1.04
N THR A 135 4.53 -10.22 2.24
CA THR A 135 5.50 -9.26 2.77
C THR A 135 6.89 -9.85 2.97
N ASP A 136 7.00 -11.14 3.25
CA ASP A 136 8.27 -11.88 3.35
C ASP A 136 8.98 -12.06 2.01
N GLU A 137 8.34 -11.69 0.89
CA GLU A 137 8.87 -11.78 -0.47
C GLU A 137 9.30 -10.45 -1.08
N ILE A 138 9.14 -9.31 -0.37
CA ILE A 138 9.36 -7.95 -0.92
C ILE A 138 10.73 -7.85 -1.62
N ALA A 139 11.82 -8.14 -0.91
CA ALA A 139 13.16 -8.01 -1.45
C ALA A 139 13.39 -8.93 -2.67
N LYS A 140 12.87 -10.15 -2.65
CA LYS A 140 12.96 -11.12 -3.75
C LYS A 140 12.20 -10.64 -4.98
N VAL A 141 10.97 -10.15 -4.79
CA VAL A 141 10.12 -9.64 -5.88
C VAL A 141 10.76 -8.41 -6.51
N LEU A 142 11.20 -7.42 -5.71
CA LEU A 142 11.85 -6.22 -6.22
C LEU A 142 13.14 -6.55 -6.99
N LYS A 143 13.95 -7.49 -6.52
CA LYS A 143 15.12 -7.97 -7.26
C LYS A 143 14.78 -8.62 -8.60
N SER A 144 13.75 -9.47 -8.63
CA SER A 144 13.32 -10.12 -9.87
C SER A 144 12.84 -9.11 -10.91
N LYS A 145 12.34 -7.95 -10.46
CA LYS A 145 11.93 -6.81 -11.29
C LYS A 145 13.07 -5.81 -11.56
N GLN A 146 14.32 -6.18 -11.21
CA GLN A 146 15.51 -5.36 -11.44
C GLN A 146 15.44 -3.99 -10.75
N ALA A 147 14.82 -3.91 -9.57
CA ALA A 147 14.80 -2.69 -8.78
C ALA A 147 16.23 -2.29 -8.36
N ASN A 148 16.57 -1.02 -8.59
CA ASN A 148 17.86 -0.43 -8.25
C ASN A 148 17.72 0.74 -7.27
N LEU A 149 16.60 1.48 -7.35
CA LEU A 149 16.33 2.64 -6.53
C LEU A 149 14.92 2.54 -5.95
N LEU A 150 14.80 2.79 -4.65
CA LEU A 150 13.53 2.85 -3.94
C LEU A 150 13.28 4.29 -3.50
N LEU A 151 12.11 4.83 -3.82
CA LEU A 151 11.62 6.09 -3.31
C LEU A 151 10.74 5.82 -2.09
N THR A 152 11.16 6.32 -0.94
CA THR A 152 10.45 6.16 0.34
C THR A 152 9.95 7.51 0.85
N LEU A 153 8.94 7.47 1.74
CA LEU A 153 8.43 8.68 2.39
C LEU A 153 9.40 9.14 3.47
N ASN A 154 9.75 10.42 3.46
CA ASN A 154 10.40 11.06 4.58
C ASN A 154 10.07 12.56 4.55
N GLY A 155 9.14 12.97 5.37
CA GLY A 155 8.74 14.36 5.48
C GLY A 155 8.12 14.64 6.83
N GLN A 156 8.08 15.90 7.20
CA GLN A 156 7.52 16.33 8.47
C GLN A 156 6.20 17.04 8.25
N ASN A 157 5.19 16.65 9.00
CA ASN A 157 3.93 17.39 9.04
C ASN A 157 4.15 18.72 9.77
N SER A 158 3.79 19.83 9.13
CA SER A 158 4.03 21.18 9.66
C SER A 158 3.24 21.50 10.94
N ASP A 159 2.10 20.88 11.13
CA ASP A 159 1.24 21.18 12.27
C ASP A 159 1.59 20.34 13.51
N SER A 160 1.80 19.04 13.31
CA SER A 160 2.10 18.10 14.41
C SER A 160 3.59 17.96 14.71
N GLY A 161 4.47 18.32 13.77
CA GLY A 161 5.91 18.05 13.84
C GLY A 161 6.30 16.58 13.70
N LEU A 162 5.33 15.69 13.45
CA LEU A 162 5.58 14.26 13.31
C LEU A 162 6.12 13.93 11.92
N GLN A 163 7.00 12.92 11.85
CA GLN A 163 7.56 12.42 10.60
C GLN A 163 6.57 11.44 9.93
N ALA A 164 6.51 11.49 8.61
CA ALA A 164 5.86 10.46 7.80
C ALA A 164 6.56 9.11 8.01
N LYS A 165 5.78 8.03 7.95
CA LYS A 165 6.32 6.68 8.12
C LYS A 165 7.16 6.29 6.92
N GLU A 166 8.48 6.23 7.10
CA GLU A 166 9.40 5.71 6.09
C GLU A 166 9.29 4.18 6.02
N ALA A 167 9.12 3.65 4.81
CA ALA A 167 9.01 2.21 4.62
C ALA A 167 10.33 1.50 4.96
N THR A 168 10.22 0.42 5.73
CA THR A 168 11.34 -0.47 6.05
C THR A 168 10.91 -1.92 5.98
N PHE A 169 11.74 -2.80 5.44
CA PHE A 169 11.49 -4.24 5.31
C PHE A 169 12.81 -5.01 5.27
N ASP A 170 12.75 -6.31 5.52
CA ASP A 170 13.94 -7.17 5.49
C ASP A 170 14.59 -7.19 4.11
N GLY A 171 15.87 -6.77 4.06
CA GLY A 171 16.65 -6.70 2.83
C GLY A 171 16.54 -5.37 2.07
N ILE A 172 15.93 -4.32 2.64
CA ILE A 172 15.91 -2.97 2.03
C ILE A 172 17.33 -2.42 1.77
N ASN A 173 18.29 -2.78 2.62
CA ASN A 173 19.70 -2.38 2.49
C ASN A 173 20.39 -2.89 1.21
N GLN A 174 19.75 -3.77 0.44
CA GLN A 174 20.25 -4.27 -0.83
C GLN A 174 19.93 -3.33 -2.00
N PHE A 175 19.19 -2.26 -1.74
CA PHE A 175 18.76 -1.28 -2.72
C PHE A 175 19.27 0.11 -2.35
N LYS A 176 19.42 0.98 -3.34
CA LYS A 176 19.57 2.41 -3.07
C LYS A 176 18.23 2.98 -2.62
N VAL A 177 18.25 3.86 -1.62
CA VAL A 177 17.03 4.52 -1.12
C VAL A 177 17.17 6.02 -1.31
N ASP A 178 16.16 6.63 -1.90
CA ASP A 178 15.95 8.06 -1.96
C ASP A 178 14.69 8.39 -1.15
N ASN A 179 14.87 9.03 -0.02
CA ASN A 179 13.80 9.42 0.87
C ASN A 179 13.47 10.92 0.81
N LYS A 180 13.93 11.64 -0.23
CA LYS A 180 13.71 13.09 -0.38
C LYS A 180 12.73 13.42 -1.50
N THR A 181 12.70 12.60 -2.54
CA THR A 181 11.94 12.89 -3.77
C THR A 181 10.44 12.63 -3.62
N LEU A 182 10.04 11.56 -2.92
CA LEU A 182 8.64 11.13 -2.91
C LEU A 182 7.71 12.08 -2.15
N TYR A 183 8.12 12.56 -0.97
CA TYR A 183 7.24 13.31 -0.07
C TYR A 183 6.69 14.61 -0.69
N PRO A 184 7.50 15.50 -1.31
CA PRO A 184 6.96 16.68 -1.98
C PRO A 184 5.95 16.35 -3.08
N GLU A 185 6.22 15.29 -3.85
CA GLU A 185 5.41 14.94 -5.02
C GLU A 185 4.07 14.28 -4.64
N ILE A 186 3.98 13.60 -3.52
CA ILE A 186 2.73 12.96 -3.07
C ILE A 186 1.83 13.93 -2.29
N CYS A 187 2.38 15.00 -1.72
CA CYS A 187 1.62 16.01 -0.96
C CYS A 187 0.85 17.00 -1.84
N GLU A 188 1.25 17.19 -3.09
CA GLU A 188 0.59 18.08 -4.05
C GLU A 188 -0.48 17.37 -4.88
#